data_96846cd7ccd625b14ff9dcb12c0ab006
#
_entry.id   96846cd7ccd625b14ff9dcb12c0ab006
#
_cell.length_a   1.000
_cell.length_b   1.000
_cell.length_c   1.000
_cell.angle_alpha   90.00
_cell.angle_beta   90.00
_cell.angle_gamma   90.00
#
_symmetry.space_group_name_H-M   'P 1'
#
loop_
_entity.id
_entity.type
_entity.pdbx_description
1 polymer ?
#
loop_
_entity_poly.entity_id
_entity_poly.type
_entity_poly.pdbx_seq_one_letter_code
_entity_poly.pdbx_strand_id
1 'polypeptide(L)'
;MPKAFRNPPNDQNDRSAPPGEERRSGLRRFLPVLLPAVILLGWWLVTSSGAVPALLLPGPGAVAKRFLSLLDSSELLTHAAVSMGRVFAGFLLSASAALGLALLLYRRPLWESALSLVLEALRVIPPLSLVPLLILWLGIDEAPKLAIVVLASFFPIYLSALTALRSVSSKYRELAQMLGLTESARVQEILLPGAA
;
A
#
# COMPACT_ATOMS: atom_id res chain seq x y z
N MET A 1 62.42 -35.70 1.07
CA MET A 1 61.54 -35.68 2.23
C MET A 1 61.07 -34.23 2.46
N PRO A 2 59.84 -33.85 2.18
CA PRO A 2 59.32 -32.51 2.45
C PRO A 2 58.71 -32.47 3.84
N LYS A 3 59.08 -31.43 4.60
CA LYS A 3 58.62 -31.17 5.98
C LYS A 3 57.14 -30.80 5.94
N ALA A 4 56.35 -31.54 6.70
CA ALA A 4 54.94 -31.25 6.96
C ALA A 4 54.77 -29.89 7.66
N PHE A 5 54.01 -28.99 7.01
CA PHE A 5 53.61 -27.71 7.58
C PHE A 5 52.50 -28.01 8.62
N ARG A 6 52.81 -27.94 9.88
CA ARG A 6 51.86 -28.11 10.99
C ARG A 6 51.18 -26.76 11.22
N ASN A 7 49.92 -26.67 10.85
CA ASN A 7 49.07 -25.51 11.17
C ASN A 7 48.98 -25.35 12.71
N PRO A 8 49.16 -24.16 13.26
CA PRO A 8 48.90 -23.94 14.70
C PRO A 8 47.39 -24.05 14.97
N PRO A 9 46.98 -24.48 16.17
CA PRO A 9 45.58 -24.56 16.55
C PRO A 9 44.96 -23.14 16.54
N ASN A 10 43.80 -23.03 15.89
CA ASN A 10 43.01 -21.80 15.81
C ASN A 10 42.33 -21.55 17.18
N ASP A 11 43.02 -20.78 18.04
CA ASP A 11 42.59 -20.40 19.38
C ASP A 11 41.82 -19.07 19.40
N GLN A 12 40.87 -18.92 18.42
CA GLN A 12 40.07 -17.69 18.32
C GLN A 12 38.59 -17.90 18.66
N ASN A 13 38.21 -18.94 19.36
CA ASN A 13 36.79 -19.21 19.65
C ASN A 13 36.40 -19.05 21.14
N ASP A 14 37.16 -18.31 21.92
CA ASP A 14 36.77 -17.97 23.30
C ASP A 14 36.69 -16.45 23.48
N ARG A 15 35.83 -15.79 22.63
CA ARG A 15 35.31 -14.47 22.98
C ARG A 15 34.00 -14.68 23.73
N SER A 16 34.15 -14.86 25.05
CA SER A 16 33.08 -14.66 26.00
C SER A 16 32.33 -13.38 25.65
N ALA A 17 31.04 -13.50 25.27
CA ALA A 17 30.16 -12.38 24.99
C ALA A 17 30.21 -11.41 26.21
N PRO A 18 30.26 -10.09 25.98
CA PRO A 18 30.34 -9.13 27.09
C PRO A 18 29.08 -9.26 27.97
N PRO A 19 29.20 -9.25 29.29
CA PRO A 19 28.13 -9.53 30.27
C PRO A 19 27.03 -8.44 30.34
N GLY A 20 26.75 -7.75 29.24
CA GLY A 20 25.76 -6.67 29.14
C GLY A 20 24.65 -6.93 28.14
N GLU A 21 24.74 -7.94 27.25
CA GLU A 21 23.75 -8.12 26.16
C GLU A 21 22.49 -8.86 26.60
N GLU A 22 22.58 -9.75 27.59
CA GLU A 22 21.40 -10.51 28.04
C GLU A 22 20.36 -9.65 28.77
N ARG A 23 20.78 -8.61 29.49
CA ARG A 23 19.85 -7.70 30.20
C ARG A 23 19.12 -6.75 29.25
N ARG A 24 19.71 -6.41 28.10
CA ARG A 24 19.08 -5.55 27.07
C ARG A 24 18.05 -6.29 26.22
N SER A 25 18.12 -7.61 26.14
CA SER A 25 17.18 -8.41 25.35
C SER A 25 15.77 -8.47 25.96
N GLY A 26 15.66 -8.52 27.30
CA GLY A 26 14.38 -8.51 28.00
C GLY A 26 13.60 -7.21 27.81
N LEU A 27 14.27 -6.07 27.99
CA LEU A 27 13.62 -4.76 27.89
C LEU A 27 13.16 -4.45 26.45
N ARG A 28 13.95 -4.84 25.44
CA ARG A 28 13.59 -4.69 24.02
C ARG A 28 12.35 -5.51 23.63
N ARG A 29 12.09 -6.61 24.31
CA ARG A 29 10.94 -7.48 24.05
C ARG A 29 9.62 -6.87 24.56
N PHE A 30 9.68 -6.03 25.59
CA PHE A 30 8.52 -5.34 26.17
C PHE A 30 8.26 -3.95 25.58
N LEU A 31 9.26 -3.33 24.93
CA LEU A 31 9.11 -2.01 24.30
C LEU A 31 7.93 -1.93 23.32
N PRO A 32 7.68 -2.93 22.44
CA PRO A 32 6.55 -2.88 21.51
C PRO A 32 5.17 -2.84 22.19
N VAL A 33 5.08 -3.39 23.40
CA VAL A 33 3.84 -3.41 24.19
C VAL A 33 3.75 -2.20 25.12
N LEU A 34 4.88 -1.72 25.62
CA LEU A 34 4.94 -0.62 26.57
C LEU A 34 4.42 0.69 25.96
N LEU A 35 4.82 1.02 24.73
CA LEU A 35 4.41 2.25 24.07
C LEU A 35 2.88 2.32 23.83
N PRO A 36 2.22 1.30 23.26
CA PRO A 36 0.77 1.28 23.19
C PRO A 36 0.07 1.34 24.55
N ALA A 37 0.61 0.66 25.56
CA ALA A 37 0.06 0.68 26.91
C ALA A 37 0.14 2.08 27.53
N VAL A 38 1.25 2.79 27.38
CA VAL A 38 1.41 4.17 27.87
C VAL A 38 0.45 5.12 27.14
N ILE A 39 0.27 4.96 25.83
CA ILE A 39 -0.68 5.77 25.06
C ILE A 39 -2.10 5.53 25.54
N LEU A 40 -2.51 4.28 25.71
CA LEU A 40 -3.83 3.92 26.22
C LEU A 40 -4.08 4.44 27.64
N LEU A 41 -3.07 4.35 28.50
CA LEU A 41 -3.13 4.87 29.86
C LEU A 41 -3.27 6.40 29.85
N GLY A 42 -2.49 7.09 29.04
CA GLY A 42 -2.58 8.54 28.86
C GLY A 42 -3.96 8.96 28.35
N TRP A 43 -4.49 8.27 27.34
CA TRP A 43 -5.86 8.50 26.85
C TRP A 43 -6.91 8.28 27.96
N TRP A 44 -6.81 7.18 28.70
CA TRP A 44 -7.71 6.92 29.81
C TRP A 44 -7.63 7.99 30.89
N LEU A 45 -6.43 8.42 31.28
CA LEU A 45 -6.22 9.48 32.28
C LEU A 45 -6.82 10.82 31.83
N VAL A 46 -6.56 11.25 30.59
CA VAL A 46 -7.10 12.50 30.04
C VAL A 46 -8.61 12.49 30.01
N THR A 47 -9.22 11.36 29.60
CA THR A 47 -10.69 11.26 29.52
C THR A 47 -11.37 11.08 30.87
N SER A 48 -10.69 10.47 31.83
CA SER A 48 -11.20 10.29 33.21
C SER A 48 -11.06 11.55 34.07
N SER A 49 -10.10 12.43 33.76
CA SER A 49 -9.90 13.69 34.47
C SER A 49 -10.99 14.76 34.21
N GLY A 50 -11.86 14.55 33.21
CA GLY A 50 -12.87 15.52 32.81
C GLY A 50 -12.32 16.75 32.09
N ALA A 51 -11.02 16.81 31.80
CA ALA A 51 -10.39 17.92 31.11
C ALA A 51 -10.89 18.12 29.67
N VAL A 52 -11.37 17.05 29.05
CA VAL A 52 -11.93 17.06 27.68
C VAL A 52 -13.35 16.54 27.72
N PRO A 53 -14.31 17.28 27.11
CA PRO A 53 -15.70 16.80 27.00
C PRO A 53 -15.77 15.44 26.29
N ALA A 54 -16.56 14.51 26.80
CA ALA A 54 -16.74 13.17 26.23
C ALA A 54 -17.27 13.18 24.78
N LEU A 55 -17.88 14.30 24.36
CA LEU A 55 -18.32 14.50 22.98
C LEU A 55 -17.15 14.66 22.00
N LEU A 56 -16.05 15.27 22.45
CA LEU A 56 -14.85 15.47 21.61
C LEU A 56 -13.89 14.28 21.70
N LEU A 57 -13.74 13.71 22.88
CA LEU A 57 -12.86 12.57 23.10
C LEU A 57 -13.51 11.57 24.06
N PRO A 58 -14.28 10.59 23.56
CA PRO A 58 -14.83 9.53 24.39
C PRO A 58 -13.71 8.67 25.01
N GLY A 59 -13.94 8.21 26.24
CA GLY A 59 -12.99 7.33 26.93
C GLY A 59 -12.93 5.93 26.30
N PRO A 60 -11.81 5.18 26.49
CA PRO A 60 -11.62 3.86 25.90
C PRO A 60 -12.73 2.86 26.26
N GLY A 61 -13.27 2.94 27.48
CA GLY A 61 -14.41 2.11 27.89
C GLY A 61 -15.72 2.41 27.14
N ALA A 62 -15.98 3.68 26.82
CA ALA A 62 -17.14 4.07 26.02
C ALA A 62 -17.00 3.60 24.56
N VAL A 63 -15.80 3.71 24.00
CA VAL A 63 -15.48 3.20 22.65
C VAL A 63 -15.65 1.69 22.59
N ALA A 64 -15.14 0.95 23.58
CA ALA A 64 -15.31 -0.50 23.65
C ALA A 64 -16.77 -0.92 23.74
N LYS A 65 -17.56 -0.25 24.59
CA LYS A 65 -19.00 -0.51 24.71
C LYS A 65 -19.73 -0.26 23.39
N ARG A 66 -19.42 0.86 22.70
CA ARG A 66 -20.06 1.17 21.42
C ARG A 66 -19.68 0.16 20.34
N PHE A 67 -18.42 -0.24 20.30
CA PHE A 67 -17.94 -1.27 19.38
C PHE A 67 -18.69 -2.60 19.56
N LEU A 68 -18.81 -3.06 20.81
CA LEU A 68 -19.55 -4.29 21.11
C LEU A 68 -21.04 -4.17 20.74
N SER A 69 -21.67 -3.02 21.02
CA SER A 69 -23.07 -2.81 20.64
C SER A 69 -23.30 -2.80 19.13
N LEU A 70 -22.34 -2.29 18.36
CA LEU A 70 -22.39 -2.30 16.89
C LEU A 70 -22.19 -3.71 16.32
N LEU A 71 -21.39 -4.55 16.99
CA LEU A 71 -21.25 -5.97 16.62
C LEU A 71 -22.55 -6.73 16.88
N ASP A 72 -23.15 -6.52 18.03
CA ASP A 72 -24.40 -7.21 18.44
C ASP A 72 -25.58 -6.83 17.55
N SER A 73 -25.70 -5.57 17.14
CA SER A 73 -26.75 -5.09 16.23
C SER A 73 -26.51 -5.44 14.76
N SER A 74 -25.38 -6.06 14.41
CA SER A 74 -24.96 -6.31 13.01
C SER A 74 -24.77 -5.04 12.15
N GLU A 75 -24.92 -3.86 12.72
CA GLU A 75 -24.71 -2.57 12.02
C GLU A 75 -23.28 -2.46 11.48
N LEU A 76 -22.29 -2.87 12.29
CA LEU A 76 -20.89 -2.84 11.90
C LEU A 76 -20.62 -3.69 10.66
N LEU A 77 -21.17 -4.89 10.60
CA LEU A 77 -21.01 -5.79 9.45
C LEU A 77 -21.67 -5.21 8.21
N THR A 78 -22.86 -4.62 8.34
CA THR A 78 -23.55 -3.97 7.24
C THR A 78 -22.74 -2.79 6.68
N HIS A 79 -22.26 -1.91 7.55
CA HIS A 79 -21.43 -0.77 7.14
C HIS A 79 -20.08 -1.22 6.53
N ALA A 80 -19.47 -2.27 7.09
CA ALA A 80 -18.24 -2.84 6.54
C ALA A 80 -18.48 -3.45 5.15
N ALA A 81 -19.57 -4.20 4.96
CA ALA A 81 -19.90 -4.81 3.68
C ALA A 81 -20.15 -3.75 2.59
N VAL A 82 -20.92 -2.70 2.91
CA VAL A 82 -21.17 -1.59 1.97
C VAL A 82 -19.87 -0.87 1.64
N SER A 83 -19.03 -0.59 2.62
CA SER A 83 -17.73 0.06 2.41
C SER A 83 -16.79 -0.80 1.58
N MET A 84 -16.72 -2.10 1.85
CA MET A 84 -15.90 -3.05 1.09
C MET A 84 -16.38 -3.15 -0.37
N GLY A 85 -17.70 -3.25 -0.58
CA GLY A 85 -18.28 -3.25 -1.93
C GLY A 85 -17.92 -2.00 -2.73
N ARG A 86 -17.99 -0.83 -2.10
CA ARG A 86 -17.59 0.46 -2.71
C ARG A 86 -16.10 0.47 -3.07
N VAL A 87 -15.24 0.09 -2.13
CA VAL A 87 -13.79 0.04 -2.36
C VAL A 87 -13.46 -0.93 -3.50
N PHE A 88 -14.08 -2.11 -3.50
CA PHE A 88 -13.84 -3.11 -4.53
C PHE A 88 -14.33 -2.65 -5.91
N ALA A 89 -15.52 -2.07 -5.98
CA ALA A 89 -16.05 -1.51 -7.23
C ALA A 89 -15.19 -0.36 -7.76
N GLY A 90 -14.80 0.59 -6.89
CA GLY A 90 -13.92 1.70 -7.25
C GLY A 90 -12.53 1.24 -7.69
N PHE A 91 -11.98 0.24 -7.02
CA PHE A 91 -10.69 -0.35 -7.38
C PHE A 91 -10.75 -1.04 -8.75
N LEU A 92 -11.75 -1.86 -9.01
CA LEU A 92 -11.91 -2.53 -10.31
C LEU A 92 -12.08 -1.53 -11.45
N LEU A 93 -12.90 -0.50 -11.25
CA LEU A 93 -13.08 0.57 -12.23
C LEU A 93 -11.77 1.31 -12.50
N SER A 94 -11.07 1.66 -11.45
CA SER A 94 -9.76 2.32 -11.51
C SER A 94 -8.72 1.44 -12.19
N ALA A 95 -8.63 0.16 -11.81
CA ALA A 95 -7.67 -0.78 -12.39
C ALA A 95 -7.92 -0.97 -13.88
N SER A 96 -9.17 -1.14 -14.30
CA SER A 96 -9.53 -1.28 -15.71
C SER A 96 -9.13 -0.05 -16.52
N ALA A 97 -9.44 1.14 -16.03
CA ALA A 97 -9.08 2.40 -16.69
C ALA A 97 -7.55 2.63 -16.71
N ALA A 98 -6.87 2.38 -15.60
CA ALA A 98 -5.42 2.57 -15.48
C ALA A 98 -4.62 1.60 -16.35
N LEU A 99 -4.98 0.31 -16.34
CA LEU A 99 -4.35 -0.69 -17.20
C LEU A 99 -4.62 -0.42 -18.68
N GLY A 100 -5.86 -0.06 -19.03
CA GLY A 100 -6.23 0.33 -20.38
C GLY A 100 -5.41 1.53 -20.89
N LEU A 101 -5.28 2.58 -20.06
CA LEU A 101 -4.46 3.74 -20.40
C LEU A 101 -2.98 3.40 -20.50
N ALA A 102 -2.43 2.63 -19.55
CA ALA A 102 -1.03 2.21 -19.59
C ALA A 102 -0.70 1.43 -20.87
N LEU A 103 -1.56 0.51 -21.27
CA LEU A 103 -1.40 -0.28 -22.49
C LEU A 103 -1.53 0.58 -23.74
N LEU A 104 -2.49 1.52 -23.77
CA LEU A 104 -2.69 2.45 -24.88
C LEU A 104 -1.43 3.32 -25.09
N LEU A 105 -0.92 3.92 -24.02
CA LEU A 105 0.25 4.80 -24.08
C LEU A 105 1.53 4.02 -24.40
N TYR A 106 1.67 2.80 -23.87
CA TYR A 106 2.78 1.91 -24.23
C TYR A 106 2.82 1.62 -25.75
N ARG A 107 1.66 1.43 -26.38
CA ARG A 107 1.54 1.17 -27.83
C ARG A 107 1.67 2.42 -28.69
N ARG A 108 1.46 3.60 -28.13
CA ARG A 108 1.41 4.87 -28.86
C ARG A 108 2.32 5.93 -28.24
N PRO A 109 3.65 5.92 -28.52
CA PRO A 109 4.61 6.82 -27.91
C PRO A 109 4.31 8.31 -28.09
N LEU A 110 3.66 8.68 -29.22
CA LEU A 110 3.24 10.07 -29.47
C LEU A 110 2.20 10.54 -28.45
N TRP A 111 1.21 9.70 -28.13
CA TRP A 111 0.20 10.01 -27.13
C TRP A 111 0.81 10.06 -25.73
N GLU A 112 1.77 9.21 -25.47
CA GLU A 112 2.52 9.23 -24.23
C GLU A 112 3.22 10.56 -24.03
N SER A 113 3.98 11.03 -25.02
CA SER A 113 4.69 12.32 -24.97
C SER A 113 3.72 13.49 -24.79
N ALA A 114 2.57 13.45 -25.45
CA ALA A 114 1.56 14.51 -25.36
C ALA A 114 0.87 14.55 -23.98
N LEU A 115 0.59 13.39 -23.37
CA LEU A 115 -0.16 13.29 -22.13
C LEU A 115 0.72 13.23 -20.88
N SER A 116 2.02 12.98 -21.01
CA SER A 116 2.94 12.81 -19.89
C SER A 116 2.91 13.97 -18.90
N LEU A 117 2.99 15.21 -19.41
CA LEU A 117 2.97 16.41 -18.58
C LEU A 117 1.64 16.57 -17.82
N VAL A 118 0.52 16.31 -18.50
CA VAL A 118 -0.81 16.41 -17.88
C VAL A 118 -0.98 15.33 -16.80
N LEU A 119 -0.60 14.09 -17.09
CA LEU A 119 -0.67 12.99 -16.12
C LEU A 119 0.26 13.22 -14.94
N GLU A 120 1.46 13.78 -15.17
CA GLU A 120 2.36 14.16 -14.10
C GLU A 120 1.81 15.28 -13.22
N ALA A 121 1.20 16.29 -13.79
CA ALA A 121 0.57 17.36 -13.03
C ALA A 121 -0.62 16.83 -12.20
N LEU A 122 -1.46 15.99 -12.78
CA LEU A 122 -2.63 15.43 -12.09
C LEU A 122 -2.26 14.51 -10.92
N ARG A 123 -1.21 13.70 -11.04
CA ARG A 123 -0.81 12.79 -9.96
C ARG A 123 -0.29 13.49 -8.70
N VAL A 124 0.16 14.75 -8.81
CA VAL A 124 0.65 15.53 -7.67
C VAL A 124 -0.51 16.02 -6.80
N ILE A 125 -1.71 16.12 -7.37
CA ILE A 125 -2.89 16.58 -6.63
C ILE A 125 -3.34 15.46 -5.67
N PRO A 126 -3.36 15.70 -4.34
CA PRO A 126 -3.86 14.70 -3.40
C PRO A 126 -5.35 14.43 -3.64
N PRO A 127 -5.79 13.17 -3.83
CA PRO A 127 -7.20 12.87 -4.09
C PRO A 127 -8.15 13.40 -3.00
N LEU A 128 -7.72 13.42 -1.75
CA LEU A 128 -8.51 13.94 -0.62
C LEU A 128 -8.75 15.45 -0.69
N SER A 129 -7.87 16.23 -1.33
CA SER A 129 -8.08 17.66 -1.51
C SER A 129 -9.20 17.99 -2.50
N LEU A 130 -9.57 17.02 -3.34
CA LEU A 130 -10.66 17.13 -4.31
C LEU A 130 -12.04 16.84 -3.70
N VAL A 131 -12.13 16.38 -2.44
CA VAL A 131 -13.41 16.03 -1.78
C VAL A 131 -14.45 17.14 -1.86
N PRO A 132 -14.15 18.40 -1.52
CA PRO A 132 -15.16 19.47 -1.60
C PRO A 132 -15.68 19.69 -3.03
N LEU A 133 -14.80 19.56 -4.02
CA LEU A 133 -15.15 19.72 -5.44
C LEU A 133 -16.01 18.54 -5.92
N LEU A 134 -15.66 17.33 -5.51
CA LEU A 134 -16.44 16.13 -5.84
C LEU A 134 -17.84 16.17 -5.22
N ILE A 135 -17.96 16.67 -3.98
CA ILE A 135 -19.26 16.84 -3.34
C ILE A 135 -20.09 17.92 -4.08
N LEU A 136 -19.45 19.00 -4.51
CA LEU A 136 -20.12 20.06 -5.26
C LEU A 136 -20.68 19.55 -6.60
N TRP A 137 -19.94 18.69 -7.30
CA TRP A 137 -20.33 18.20 -8.63
C TRP A 137 -21.22 16.95 -8.59
N LEU A 138 -20.98 16.05 -7.66
CA LEU A 138 -21.62 14.74 -7.59
C LEU A 138 -22.65 14.61 -6.47
N GLY A 139 -22.78 15.64 -5.61
CA GLY A 139 -23.65 15.59 -4.43
C GLY A 139 -22.95 14.95 -3.21
N ILE A 140 -23.74 14.74 -2.13
CA ILE A 140 -23.25 14.22 -0.83
C ILE A 140 -23.34 12.67 -0.76
N ASP A 141 -23.82 12.03 -1.79
CA ASP A 141 -24.17 10.61 -1.83
C ASP A 141 -22.96 9.66 -2.02
N GLU A 142 -23.17 8.48 -2.57
CA GLU A 142 -22.15 7.45 -2.80
C GLU A 142 -21.16 7.80 -3.92
N ALA A 143 -21.59 8.62 -4.89
CA ALA A 143 -20.77 8.96 -6.07
C ALA A 143 -19.41 9.63 -5.73
N PRO A 144 -19.33 10.68 -4.88
CA PRO A 144 -18.02 11.25 -4.51
C PRO A 144 -17.12 10.27 -3.75
N LYS A 145 -17.69 9.40 -2.92
CA LYS A 145 -16.93 8.38 -2.20
C LYS A 145 -16.29 7.37 -3.16
N LEU A 146 -17.03 6.93 -4.17
CA LEU A 146 -16.52 6.06 -5.22
C LEU A 146 -15.45 6.76 -6.06
N ALA A 147 -15.69 8.01 -6.45
CA ALA A 147 -14.76 8.81 -7.24
C ALA A 147 -13.40 8.98 -6.53
N ILE A 148 -13.39 9.19 -5.21
CA ILE A 148 -12.14 9.28 -4.42
C ILE A 148 -11.37 7.96 -4.48
N VAL A 149 -12.04 6.82 -4.35
CA VAL A 149 -11.38 5.50 -4.44
C VAL A 149 -10.77 5.30 -5.83
N VAL A 150 -11.51 5.66 -6.88
CA VAL A 150 -11.02 5.59 -8.27
C VAL A 150 -9.79 6.47 -8.46
N LEU A 151 -9.85 7.74 -8.07
CA LEU A 151 -8.73 8.69 -8.22
C LEU A 151 -7.50 8.27 -7.41
N ALA A 152 -7.69 7.80 -6.17
CA ALA A 152 -6.61 7.39 -5.30
C ALA A 152 -5.89 6.13 -5.82
N SER A 153 -6.61 5.21 -6.45
CA SER A 153 -6.05 3.95 -6.97
C SER A 153 -5.49 4.09 -8.38
N PHE A 154 -5.98 5.04 -9.18
CA PHE A 154 -5.67 5.17 -10.61
C PHE A 154 -4.17 5.36 -10.88
N PHE A 155 -3.56 6.40 -10.32
CA PHE A 155 -2.16 6.73 -10.63
C PHE A 155 -1.16 5.67 -10.17
N PRO A 156 -1.25 5.09 -8.96
CA PRO A 156 -0.39 3.99 -8.56
C PRO A 156 -0.45 2.78 -9.50
N ILE A 157 -1.67 2.38 -9.90
CA ILE A 157 -1.87 1.25 -10.82
C ILE A 157 -1.32 1.59 -12.21
N TYR A 158 -1.65 2.76 -12.75
CA TYR A 158 -1.17 3.22 -14.05
C TYR A 158 0.36 3.25 -14.14
N LEU A 159 1.03 3.86 -13.16
CA LEU A 159 2.48 3.96 -13.14
C LEU A 159 3.15 2.60 -12.98
N SER A 160 2.64 1.75 -12.11
CA SER A 160 3.15 0.39 -11.92
C SER A 160 3.01 -0.43 -13.20
N ALA A 161 1.84 -0.37 -13.85
CA ALA A 161 1.59 -1.08 -15.10
C ALA A 161 2.50 -0.58 -16.24
N LEU A 162 2.63 0.74 -16.40
CA LEU A 162 3.49 1.31 -17.44
C LEU A 162 4.96 0.96 -17.22
N THR A 163 5.43 1.02 -15.97
CA THR A 163 6.80 0.63 -15.61
C THR A 163 7.02 -0.86 -15.86
N ALA A 164 6.08 -1.72 -15.46
CA ALA A 164 6.16 -3.15 -15.71
C ALA A 164 6.24 -3.47 -17.20
N LEU A 165 5.38 -2.87 -18.03
CA LEU A 165 5.41 -3.04 -19.49
C LEU A 165 6.75 -2.61 -20.11
N ARG A 166 7.41 -1.59 -19.55
CA ARG A 166 8.71 -1.10 -20.02
C ARG A 166 9.89 -1.94 -19.53
N SER A 167 9.77 -2.60 -18.40
CA SER A 167 10.83 -3.40 -17.78
C SER A 167 11.11 -4.70 -18.51
N VAL A 168 10.21 -5.13 -19.40
CA VAL A 168 10.40 -6.35 -20.20
C VAL A 168 11.66 -6.23 -21.06
N SER A 169 12.59 -7.16 -20.85
CA SER A 169 13.94 -7.16 -21.43
C SER A 169 13.91 -7.10 -22.97
N SER A 170 14.89 -6.41 -23.56
CA SER A 170 15.08 -6.32 -25.01
C SER A 170 15.11 -7.70 -25.70
N LYS A 171 15.68 -8.72 -25.01
CA LYS A 171 15.71 -10.10 -25.50
C LYS A 171 14.34 -10.67 -25.84
N TYR A 172 13.34 -10.41 -24.98
CA TYR A 172 11.97 -10.86 -25.24
C TYR A 172 11.32 -10.11 -26.40
N ARG A 173 11.67 -8.85 -26.60
CA ARG A 173 11.21 -8.07 -27.76
C ARG A 173 11.82 -8.59 -29.06
N GLU A 174 13.12 -8.86 -29.06
CA GLU A 174 13.84 -9.43 -30.21
C GLU A 174 13.28 -10.82 -30.56
N LEU A 175 13.06 -11.67 -29.55
CA LEU A 175 12.46 -12.99 -29.74
C LEU A 175 11.08 -12.89 -30.38
N ALA A 176 10.23 -11.97 -29.92
CA ALA A 176 8.90 -11.75 -30.48
C ALA A 176 8.96 -11.29 -31.95
N GLN A 177 9.94 -10.48 -32.31
CA GLN A 177 10.17 -10.07 -33.69
C GLN A 177 10.63 -11.23 -34.56
N MET A 178 11.55 -12.05 -34.07
CA MET A 178 12.02 -13.25 -34.79
C MET A 178 10.90 -14.28 -35.03
N LEU A 179 9.98 -14.41 -34.08
CA LEU A 179 8.83 -15.32 -34.18
C LEU A 179 7.67 -14.75 -35.04
N GLY A 180 7.81 -13.52 -35.54
CA GLY A 180 6.77 -12.87 -36.36
C GLY A 180 5.45 -12.63 -35.63
N LEU A 181 5.47 -12.50 -34.30
CA LEU A 181 4.27 -12.31 -33.50
C LEU A 181 3.61 -10.96 -33.80
N THR A 182 2.28 -10.98 -33.89
CA THR A 182 1.49 -9.75 -34.01
C THR A 182 1.58 -8.92 -32.74
N GLU A 183 1.36 -7.62 -32.81
CA GLU A 183 1.40 -6.72 -31.65
C GLU A 183 0.48 -7.20 -30.49
N SER A 184 -0.69 -7.74 -30.81
CA SER A 184 -1.62 -8.28 -29.82
C SER A 184 -1.09 -9.54 -29.14
N ALA A 185 -0.54 -10.48 -29.91
CA ALA A 185 0.08 -11.69 -29.38
C ALA A 185 1.32 -11.37 -28.54
N ARG A 186 2.15 -10.41 -28.97
CA ARG A 186 3.29 -9.93 -28.20
C ARG A 186 2.90 -9.43 -26.82
N VAL A 187 1.83 -8.63 -26.73
CA VAL A 187 1.34 -8.10 -25.47
C VAL A 187 0.79 -9.19 -24.57
N GLN A 188 -0.02 -10.09 -25.11
CA GLN A 188 -0.71 -11.11 -24.31
C GLN A 188 0.22 -12.26 -23.87
N GLU A 189 1.08 -12.72 -24.77
CA GLU A 189 1.89 -13.93 -24.54
C GLU A 189 3.25 -13.65 -23.94
N ILE A 190 3.80 -12.45 -24.12
CA ILE A 190 5.16 -12.12 -23.67
C ILE A 190 5.17 -10.97 -22.66
N LEU A 191 4.53 -9.84 -22.96
CA LEU A 191 4.65 -8.65 -22.12
C LEU A 191 3.89 -8.76 -20.82
N LEU A 192 2.63 -9.23 -20.85
CA LEU A 192 1.84 -9.37 -19.64
C LEU A 192 2.39 -10.44 -18.68
N PRO A 193 2.75 -11.68 -19.11
CA PRO A 193 3.36 -12.65 -18.23
C PRO A 193 4.78 -12.26 -17.76
N GLY A 194 5.54 -11.56 -18.60
CA GLY A 194 6.91 -11.13 -18.28
C GLY A 194 6.98 -9.87 -17.39
N ALA A 195 5.86 -9.17 -17.22
CA ALA A 195 5.74 -7.97 -16.37
C ALA A 195 5.13 -8.27 -14.97
N ALA A 196 4.65 -9.50 -14.75
CA ALA A 196 4.08 -9.96 -13.48
C ALA A 196 5.18 -10.52 -12.58
#